data_4206b7e8b49f9065ba6744b224a0447e
#
_entry.id   4206b7e8b49f9065ba6744b224a0447e
#
_cell.length_a   1.000
_cell.length_b   1.000
_cell.length_c   1.000
_cell.angle_alpha   90.00
_cell.angle_beta   90.00
_cell.angle_gamma   90.00
#
_symmetry.space_group_name_H-M   'P 1'
#
loop_
_entity.id
_entity.type
_entity.pdbx_description
1 polymer ?
#
loop_
_entity_poly.entity_id
_entity_poly.type
_entity_poly.pdbx_seq_one_letter_code
_entity_poly.pdbx_strand_id
1 'polypeptide(L)'
;MMKIRQATVADIPSQLRIAEAAKQIMRASGNLHQWGPGYPSADVFRLDIERGGSYIVECDGEPVATFAFLPQPEPTYETIVGEWETTSEPYHVIHRIAKCGKQQGIMRAIMEFCMERCRHLRVDTHRENHIMQHLLLKFGFRYRGIIYLQNGDERLAYQLILPPRTS
;
A
#
# COMPACT_ATOMS: atom_id res chain seq x y z
N MET A 1 14.90 12.66 10.62
CA MET A 1 15.03 12.54 9.17
C MET A 1 14.40 11.22 8.72
N MET A 2 13.55 11.26 7.73
CA MET A 2 12.95 10.05 7.16
C MET A 2 13.79 9.48 6.02
N LYS A 3 13.90 8.15 6.00
CA LYS A 3 14.61 7.42 4.96
C LYS A 3 13.78 6.21 4.55
N ILE A 4 13.66 5.97 3.25
CA ILE A 4 12.99 4.78 2.73
C ILE A 4 14.04 3.87 2.09
N ARG A 5 14.05 2.62 2.51
CA ARG A 5 14.98 1.60 1.99
C ARG A 5 14.28 0.29 1.76
N GLN A 6 14.86 -0.57 0.94
CA GLN A 6 14.35 -1.92 0.78
C GLN A 6 14.48 -2.69 2.10
N ALA A 7 13.46 -3.50 2.38
CA ALA A 7 13.46 -4.41 3.51
C ALA A 7 14.30 -5.65 3.22
N THR A 8 14.88 -6.21 4.25
CA THR A 8 15.55 -7.50 4.22
C THR A 8 14.84 -8.48 5.16
N VAL A 9 15.19 -9.74 5.10
CA VAL A 9 14.59 -10.77 5.97
C VAL A 9 14.76 -10.39 7.45
N ALA A 10 15.84 -9.71 7.80
CA ALA A 10 16.08 -9.24 9.17
C ALA A 10 15.03 -8.21 9.64
N ASP A 11 14.32 -7.57 8.72
CA ASP A 11 13.31 -6.57 9.06
C ASP A 11 11.93 -7.18 9.38
N ILE A 12 11.71 -8.46 9.12
CA ILE A 12 10.41 -9.10 9.31
C ILE A 12 9.86 -8.90 10.72
N PRO A 13 10.63 -9.09 11.80
CA PRO A 13 10.11 -8.81 13.15
C PRO A 13 9.60 -7.38 13.32
N SER A 14 10.30 -6.40 12.78
CA SER A 14 9.85 -5.00 12.80
C SER A 14 8.58 -4.80 11.98
N GLN A 15 8.50 -5.43 10.81
CA GLN A 15 7.31 -5.34 9.95
C GLN A 15 6.08 -5.92 10.65
N LEU A 16 6.22 -7.05 11.33
CA LEU A 16 5.13 -7.65 12.09
C LEU A 16 4.67 -6.74 13.24
N ARG A 17 5.61 -6.13 13.94
CA ARG A 17 5.30 -5.19 15.02
C ARG A 17 4.57 -3.96 14.50
N ILE A 18 5.03 -3.40 13.39
CA ILE A 18 4.41 -2.24 12.75
C ILE A 18 3.00 -2.59 12.27
N ALA A 19 2.83 -3.76 11.65
CA ALA A 19 1.53 -4.22 11.17
C ALA A 19 0.54 -4.40 12.33
N GLU A 20 0.97 -4.95 13.45
CA GLU A 20 0.11 -5.12 14.62
C GLU A 20 -0.33 -3.76 15.19
N ALA A 21 0.58 -2.81 15.30
CA ALA A 21 0.24 -1.45 15.72
C ALA A 21 -0.75 -0.79 14.74
N ALA A 22 -0.54 -0.97 13.44
CA ALA A 22 -1.44 -0.45 12.42
C ALA A 22 -2.84 -1.05 12.51
N LYS A 23 -2.96 -2.35 12.79
CA LYS A 23 -4.26 -3.01 12.99
C LYS A 23 -5.03 -2.40 14.14
N GLN A 24 -4.36 -2.08 15.24
CA GLN A 24 -5.01 -1.44 16.38
C GLN A 24 -5.54 -0.05 16.01
N ILE A 25 -4.78 0.71 15.24
CA ILE A 25 -5.20 2.01 14.73
C ILE A 25 -6.40 1.86 13.78
N MET A 26 -6.37 0.88 12.89
CA MET A 26 -7.48 0.57 11.99
C MET A 26 -8.75 0.30 12.78
N ARG A 27 -8.69 -0.57 13.77
CA ARG A 27 -9.85 -0.93 14.60
C ARG A 27 -10.41 0.27 15.35
N ALA A 28 -9.53 1.10 15.91
CA ALA A 28 -9.94 2.30 16.63
C ALA A 28 -10.63 3.31 15.71
N SER A 29 -10.33 3.28 14.41
CA SER A 29 -10.92 4.16 13.39
C SER A 29 -12.13 3.56 12.69
N GLY A 30 -12.62 2.39 13.13
CA GLY A 30 -13.77 1.73 12.53
C GLY A 30 -13.47 0.81 11.35
N ASN A 31 -12.20 0.63 11.00
CA ASN A 31 -11.78 -0.29 9.94
C ASN A 31 -11.47 -1.65 10.57
N LEU A 32 -12.50 -2.49 10.67
CA LEU A 32 -12.44 -3.75 11.43
C LEU A 32 -12.10 -4.96 10.58
N HIS A 33 -12.31 -4.90 9.27
CA HIS A 33 -12.34 -6.08 8.42
C HIS A 33 -11.31 -6.12 7.31
N GLN A 34 -10.48 -5.09 7.18
CA GLN A 34 -9.49 -5.06 6.10
C GLN A 34 -8.41 -6.12 6.29
N TRP A 35 -7.87 -6.22 7.51
CA TRP A 35 -6.86 -7.22 7.85
C TRP A 35 -7.39 -8.14 8.94
N GLY A 36 -7.58 -9.42 8.60
CA GLY A 36 -8.00 -10.43 9.55
C GLY A 36 -6.88 -10.86 10.50
N PRO A 37 -7.19 -11.79 11.42
CA PRO A 37 -6.18 -12.32 12.33
C PRO A 37 -5.03 -12.96 11.57
N GLY A 38 -3.79 -12.66 12.01
CA GLY A 38 -2.58 -13.23 11.41
C GLY A 38 -2.15 -12.64 10.07
N TYR A 39 -2.89 -11.68 9.53
CA TYR A 39 -2.52 -11.02 8.27
C TYR A 39 -2.11 -9.57 8.55
N PRO A 40 -1.05 -9.05 7.92
CA PRO A 40 -0.08 -9.79 7.10
C PRO A 40 0.84 -10.66 7.96
N SER A 41 1.17 -11.86 7.44
CA SER A 41 2.03 -12.81 8.13
C SER A 41 3.51 -12.60 7.74
N ALA A 42 4.39 -13.29 8.46
CA ALA A 42 5.81 -13.31 8.12
C ALA A 42 6.04 -13.80 6.68
N ASP A 43 5.26 -14.79 6.24
CA ASP A 43 5.39 -15.33 4.88
C ASP A 43 5.00 -14.31 3.81
N VAL A 44 4.00 -13.48 4.07
CA VAL A 44 3.59 -12.40 3.16
C VAL A 44 4.73 -11.40 3.00
N PHE A 45 5.33 -10.97 4.11
CA PHE A 45 6.46 -10.06 4.08
C PHE A 45 7.67 -10.68 3.39
N ARG A 46 7.95 -11.95 3.66
CA ARG A 46 9.07 -12.65 3.03
C ARG A 46 8.91 -12.70 1.50
N LEU A 47 7.70 -12.98 1.03
CA LEU A 47 7.43 -13.02 -0.41
C LEU A 47 7.66 -11.65 -1.05
N ASP A 48 7.17 -10.58 -0.42
CA ASP A 48 7.37 -9.21 -0.92
C ASP A 48 8.87 -8.87 -0.97
N ILE A 49 9.64 -9.29 0.03
CA ILE A 49 11.08 -9.07 0.09
C ILE A 49 11.78 -9.83 -1.05
N GLU A 50 11.41 -11.09 -1.26
CA GLU A 50 11.97 -11.92 -2.33
C GLU A 50 11.69 -11.33 -3.71
N ARG A 51 10.53 -10.69 -3.88
CA ARG A 51 10.16 -10.02 -5.11
C ARG A 51 10.82 -8.63 -5.26
N GLY A 52 11.58 -8.19 -4.26
CA GLY A 52 12.27 -6.90 -4.29
C GLY A 52 11.35 -5.70 -4.09
N GLY A 53 10.13 -5.91 -3.60
CA GLY A 53 9.12 -4.87 -3.48
C GLY A 53 8.70 -4.55 -2.05
N SER A 54 9.44 -4.95 -1.05
CA SER A 54 9.16 -4.60 0.34
C SER A 54 10.07 -3.48 0.81
N TYR A 55 9.50 -2.47 1.49
CA TYR A 55 10.21 -1.27 1.91
C TYR A 55 9.95 -0.94 3.37
N ILE A 56 10.96 -0.35 3.99
CA ILE A 56 10.91 0.18 5.36
C ILE A 56 11.06 1.69 5.30
N VAL A 57 10.24 2.39 6.07
CA VAL A 57 10.43 3.81 6.35
C VAL A 57 11.06 3.93 7.73
N GLU A 58 12.23 4.55 7.80
CA GLU A 58 12.93 4.82 9.05
C GLU A 58 12.81 6.30 9.39
N CYS A 59 12.65 6.59 10.67
CA CYS A 59 12.75 7.93 11.21
C CYS A 59 13.80 7.93 12.28
N ASP A 60 14.88 8.68 12.06
CA ASP A 60 16.04 8.72 12.95
C ASP A 60 16.59 7.31 13.27
N GLY A 61 16.65 6.46 12.25
CA GLY A 61 17.18 5.11 12.35
C GLY A 61 16.19 4.05 12.86
N GLU A 62 14.98 4.44 13.25
CA GLU A 62 13.97 3.52 13.75
C GLU A 62 12.92 3.21 12.68
N PRO A 63 12.60 1.92 12.44
CA PRO A 63 11.51 1.57 11.54
C PRO A 63 10.16 2.06 12.07
N VAL A 64 9.47 2.87 11.29
CA VAL A 64 8.16 3.45 11.67
C VAL A 64 7.04 3.09 10.72
N ALA A 65 7.37 2.58 9.54
CA ALA A 65 6.37 2.15 8.56
C ALA A 65 6.94 1.12 7.61
N THR A 66 6.05 0.41 6.93
CA THR A 66 6.39 -0.54 5.89
C THR A 66 5.31 -0.50 4.80
N PHE A 67 5.69 -0.84 3.59
CA PHE A 67 4.76 -0.96 2.47
C PHE A 67 5.36 -1.87 1.40
N ALA A 68 4.47 -2.42 0.57
CA ALA A 68 4.89 -3.15 -0.63
C ALA A 68 4.67 -2.26 -1.85
N PHE A 69 5.63 -2.27 -2.76
CA PHE A 69 5.59 -1.55 -4.03
C PHE A 69 6.07 -2.53 -5.11
N LEU A 70 5.12 -3.08 -5.87
CA LEU A 70 5.34 -4.24 -6.73
C LEU A 70 4.90 -3.95 -8.16
N PRO A 71 5.67 -4.42 -9.16
CA PRO A 71 5.24 -4.28 -10.56
C PRO A 71 4.06 -5.20 -10.86
N GLN A 72 3.29 -4.82 -11.89
CA GLN A 72 2.25 -5.69 -12.43
C GLN A 72 2.81 -7.08 -12.79
N PRO A 73 1.97 -8.13 -12.90
CA PRO A 73 0.52 -8.11 -12.76
C PRO A 73 0.07 -8.27 -11.30
N GLU A 74 -1.13 -7.77 -11.01
CA GLU A 74 -1.85 -8.11 -9.78
C GLU A 74 -3.11 -8.89 -10.20
N PRO A 75 -3.14 -10.21 -9.97
CA PRO A 75 -4.24 -11.04 -10.46
C PRO A 75 -5.64 -10.58 -10.01
N THR A 76 -5.77 -10.03 -8.81
CA THR A 76 -7.07 -9.56 -8.30
C THR A 76 -7.56 -8.31 -9.03
N TYR A 77 -6.71 -7.64 -9.80
CA TYR A 77 -7.09 -6.45 -10.57
C TYR A 77 -7.56 -6.77 -11.99
N GLU A 78 -7.49 -8.03 -12.42
CA GLU A 78 -7.92 -8.43 -13.76
C GLU A 78 -9.43 -8.31 -13.94
N THR A 79 -10.18 -8.56 -12.87
CA THR A 79 -11.65 -8.44 -12.90
C THR A 79 -12.05 -7.28 -11.97
N ILE A 80 -12.77 -6.32 -12.52
CA ILE A 80 -13.24 -5.16 -11.77
C ILE A 80 -14.70 -4.90 -12.10
N VAL A 81 -15.51 -4.64 -11.07
CA VAL A 81 -16.85 -4.10 -11.24
C VAL A 81 -16.71 -2.59 -11.28
N GLY A 82 -16.69 -2.07 -12.46
CA GLY A 82 -16.29 -0.73 -12.82
C GLY A 82 -15.30 -0.80 -13.96
N GLU A 83 -14.41 0.15 -14.07
CA GLU A 83 -13.52 0.21 -15.23
C GLU A 83 -12.21 0.93 -14.88
N TRP A 84 -11.09 0.23 -15.11
CA TRP A 84 -9.78 0.88 -15.07
C TRP A 84 -9.68 1.86 -16.26
N GLU A 85 -9.03 2.99 -16.03
CA GLU A 85 -8.66 3.84 -17.14
C GLU A 85 -7.63 3.10 -17.98
N THR A 86 -7.93 2.95 -19.28
CA THR A 86 -7.10 2.16 -20.18
C THR A 86 -5.80 2.90 -20.49
N THR A 87 -4.68 2.23 -20.30
CA THR A 87 -3.38 2.71 -20.72
C THR A 87 -2.53 1.52 -21.11
N SER A 88 -1.63 1.71 -22.08
CA SER A 88 -0.65 0.72 -22.45
C SER A 88 0.55 0.71 -21.50
N GLU A 89 0.64 1.70 -20.60
CA GLU A 89 1.76 1.76 -19.66
C GLU A 89 1.61 0.72 -18.56
N PRO A 90 2.72 0.03 -18.19
CA PRO A 90 2.68 -0.87 -17.05
C PRO A 90 2.44 -0.10 -15.76
N TYR A 91 1.81 -0.76 -14.79
CA TYR A 91 1.52 -0.17 -13.49
C TYR A 91 2.31 -0.84 -12.38
N HIS A 92 2.44 -0.13 -11.27
CA HIS A 92 2.86 -0.70 -10.00
C HIS A 92 1.70 -0.64 -9.01
N VAL A 93 1.75 -1.56 -8.06
CA VAL A 93 0.74 -1.69 -7.00
C VAL A 93 1.38 -1.33 -5.67
N ILE A 94 0.66 -0.57 -4.87
CA ILE A 94 1.06 -0.28 -3.49
C ILE A 94 0.15 -1.10 -2.58
N HIS A 95 0.75 -1.99 -1.79
CA HIS A 95 0.03 -2.89 -0.89
C HIS A 95 0.57 -2.81 0.53
N ARG A 96 -0.25 -3.24 1.47
CA ARG A 96 0.18 -3.49 2.85
C ARG A 96 0.89 -2.31 3.48
N ILE A 97 0.31 -1.12 3.30
CA ILE A 97 0.83 0.07 3.95
C ILE A 97 0.49 0.00 5.43
N ALA A 98 1.51 0.07 6.28
CA ALA A 98 1.33 0.06 7.72
C ALA A 98 2.29 1.07 8.34
N LYS A 99 1.81 1.81 9.34
CA LYS A 99 2.64 2.72 10.10
C LYS A 99 2.34 2.60 11.59
N CYS A 100 3.33 2.92 12.41
CA CYS A 100 3.20 3.00 13.85
C CYS A 100 3.72 4.36 14.34
N GLY A 101 3.36 4.72 15.55
CA GLY A 101 3.80 5.99 16.13
C GLY A 101 3.02 7.18 15.62
N LYS A 102 3.51 8.36 15.99
CA LYS A 102 2.81 9.62 15.74
C LYS A 102 3.55 10.55 14.76
N GLN A 103 4.58 10.06 14.09
CA GLN A 103 5.31 10.87 13.12
C GLN A 103 4.37 11.32 12.01
N GLN A 104 4.48 12.58 11.64
CA GLN A 104 3.72 13.14 10.53
C GLN A 104 4.52 13.02 9.23
N GLY A 105 3.81 13.02 8.11
CA GLY A 105 4.45 13.03 6.80
C GLY A 105 4.85 11.66 6.27
N ILE A 106 4.60 10.57 7.00
CA ILE A 106 4.96 9.22 6.54
C ILE A 106 4.24 8.85 5.26
N MET A 107 2.92 9.07 5.20
CA MET A 107 2.13 8.72 4.01
C MET A 107 2.54 9.54 2.80
N ARG A 108 2.82 10.83 3.00
CA ARG A 108 3.35 11.67 1.93
C ARG A 108 4.67 11.13 1.41
N ALA A 109 5.58 10.77 2.30
CA ALA A 109 6.87 10.22 1.91
C ALA A 109 6.73 8.94 1.10
N ILE A 110 5.83 8.04 1.51
CA ILE A 110 5.55 6.78 0.78
C ILE A 110 5.01 7.10 -0.61
N MET A 111 4.01 7.97 -0.70
CA MET A 111 3.39 8.31 -1.99
C MET A 111 4.37 9.00 -2.93
N GLU A 112 5.16 9.94 -2.44
CA GLU A 112 6.18 10.61 -3.25
C GLU A 112 7.23 9.61 -3.76
N PHE A 113 7.67 8.70 -2.91
CA PHE A 113 8.60 7.63 -3.29
C PHE A 113 8.04 6.81 -4.46
N CYS A 114 6.79 6.40 -4.37
CA CYS A 114 6.15 5.59 -5.40
C CYS A 114 5.91 6.38 -6.69
N MET A 115 5.43 7.62 -6.58
CA MET A 115 5.14 8.49 -7.73
C MET A 115 6.41 8.88 -8.50
N GLU A 116 7.54 8.96 -7.83
CA GLU A 116 8.82 9.25 -8.50
C GLU A 116 9.30 8.06 -9.36
N ARG A 117 8.86 6.84 -9.02
CA ARG A 117 9.34 5.60 -9.64
C ARG A 117 8.40 5.02 -10.67
N CYS A 118 7.13 5.35 -10.58
CA CYS A 118 6.13 4.83 -11.53
C CYS A 118 5.02 5.86 -11.71
N ARG A 119 4.66 6.11 -12.98
CA ARG A 119 3.62 7.09 -13.33
C ARG A 119 2.21 6.50 -13.27
N HIS A 120 2.08 5.18 -13.26
CA HIS A 120 0.80 4.50 -13.25
C HIS A 120 0.72 3.61 -12.01
N LEU A 121 -0.10 4.03 -11.04
CA LEU A 121 -0.21 3.36 -9.75
C LEU A 121 -1.63 2.87 -9.52
N ARG A 122 -1.75 1.69 -8.95
CA ARG A 122 -3.04 1.12 -8.54
C ARG A 122 -2.97 0.72 -7.07
N VAL A 123 -4.04 1.00 -6.35
CA VAL A 123 -4.15 0.72 -4.91
C VAL A 123 -5.57 0.26 -4.63
N ASP A 124 -5.74 -0.66 -3.70
CA ASP A 124 -7.06 -0.99 -3.19
C ASP A 124 -7.11 -0.83 -1.67
N THR A 125 -8.32 -0.61 -1.15
CA THR A 125 -8.54 -0.50 0.29
C THR A 125 -9.94 -0.95 0.65
N HIS A 126 -10.15 -1.30 1.91
CA HIS A 126 -11.47 -1.69 2.41
C HIS A 126 -12.40 -0.49 2.51
N ARG A 127 -13.71 -0.71 2.29
CA ARG A 127 -14.72 0.36 2.40
C ARG A 127 -14.80 1.00 3.79
N GLU A 128 -14.36 0.29 4.83
CA GLU A 128 -14.31 0.83 6.19
C GLU A 128 -13.08 1.71 6.45
N ASN A 129 -12.12 1.69 5.54
CA ASN A 129 -10.90 2.47 5.70
C ASN A 129 -11.08 3.87 5.12
N HIS A 130 -11.82 4.71 5.84
CA HIS A 130 -12.11 6.07 5.39
C HIS A 130 -10.86 6.94 5.35
N ILE A 131 -9.91 6.69 6.25
CA ILE A 131 -8.64 7.41 6.28
C ILE A 131 -7.88 7.20 4.97
N MET A 132 -7.72 5.95 4.55
CA MET A 132 -7.01 5.64 3.32
C MET A 132 -7.74 6.15 2.08
N GLN A 133 -9.07 6.01 2.03
CA GLN A 133 -9.86 6.53 0.92
C GLN A 133 -9.65 8.03 0.76
N HIS A 134 -9.69 8.76 1.85
CA HIS A 134 -9.49 10.21 1.83
C HIS A 134 -8.07 10.57 1.38
N LEU A 135 -7.07 9.85 1.87
CA LEU A 135 -5.68 10.06 1.49
C LEU A 135 -5.44 9.80 0.00
N LEU A 136 -6.00 8.71 -0.54
CA LEU A 136 -5.84 8.38 -1.96
C LEU A 136 -6.43 9.49 -2.83
N LEU A 137 -7.62 9.98 -2.51
CA LEU A 137 -8.22 11.10 -3.24
C LEU A 137 -7.37 12.36 -3.15
N LYS A 138 -6.82 12.64 -1.97
CA LYS A 138 -5.96 13.80 -1.74
C LYS A 138 -4.70 13.75 -2.60
N PHE A 139 -4.13 12.56 -2.82
CA PHE A 139 -2.95 12.41 -3.67
C PHE A 139 -3.27 12.33 -5.17
N GLY A 140 -4.55 12.44 -5.54
CA GLY A 140 -4.96 12.47 -6.93
C GLY A 140 -5.43 11.15 -7.50
N PHE A 141 -5.49 10.09 -6.70
CA PHE A 141 -6.07 8.82 -7.13
C PHE A 141 -7.56 8.98 -7.38
N ARG A 142 -8.08 8.22 -8.33
CA ARG A 142 -9.51 8.19 -8.65
C ARG A 142 -10.07 6.82 -8.35
N TYR A 143 -11.28 6.80 -7.80
CA TYR A 143 -12.03 5.56 -7.58
C TYR A 143 -12.41 4.97 -8.94
N ARG A 144 -12.15 3.67 -9.13
CA ARG A 144 -12.41 2.98 -10.39
C ARG A 144 -13.47 1.88 -10.29
N GLY A 145 -13.70 1.34 -9.13
CA GLY A 145 -14.68 0.27 -8.95
C GLY A 145 -14.32 -0.67 -7.83
N ILE A 146 -14.87 -1.88 -7.91
CA ILE A 146 -14.71 -2.89 -6.88
C ILE A 146 -13.95 -4.08 -7.45
N ILE A 147 -12.92 -4.52 -6.75
CA ILE A 147 -12.22 -5.76 -7.02
C ILE A 147 -12.51 -6.76 -5.89
N TYR A 148 -12.22 -8.02 -6.12
CA TYR A 148 -12.43 -9.09 -5.17
C TYR A 148 -11.12 -9.81 -4.88
N LEU A 149 -10.81 -10.00 -3.60
CA LEU A 149 -9.68 -10.80 -3.18
C LEU A 149 -9.97 -12.28 -3.45
N GLN A 150 -8.95 -13.14 -3.35
CA GLN A 150 -9.12 -14.58 -3.60
C GLN A 150 -10.18 -15.21 -2.69
N ASN A 151 -10.34 -14.72 -1.47
CA ASN A 151 -11.36 -15.21 -0.53
C ASN A 151 -12.76 -14.63 -0.80
N GLY A 152 -12.92 -13.80 -1.82
CA GLY A 152 -14.18 -13.17 -2.17
C GLY A 152 -14.47 -11.83 -1.51
N ASP A 153 -13.60 -11.36 -0.64
CA ASP A 153 -13.78 -10.07 0.03
C ASP A 153 -13.65 -8.92 -0.96
N GLU A 154 -14.51 -7.92 -0.82
CA GLU A 154 -14.50 -6.74 -1.66
C GLU A 154 -13.41 -5.76 -1.25
N ARG A 155 -12.84 -5.07 -2.24
CA ARG A 155 -11.97 -3.91 -2.03
C ARG A 155 -12.33 -2.82 -3.02
N LEU A 156 -12.21 -1.58 -2.58
CA LEU A 156 -12.36 -0.40 -3.43
C LEU A 156 -11.06 -0.17 -4.19
N ALA A 157 -11.14 -0.08 -5.50
CA ALA A 157 -9.98 0.06 -6.37
C ALA A 157 -9.77 1.50 -6.80
N TYR A 158 -8.54 1.97 -6.70
CA TYR A 158 -8.13 3.33 -7.04
C TYR A 158 -6.98 3.31 -8.01
N GLN A 159 -6.90 4.34 -8.84
CA GLN A 159 -5.87 4.45 -9.87
C GLN A 159 -5.36 5.89 -9.97
N LEU A 160 -4.05 6.02 -10.15
CA LEU A 160 -3.40 7.31 -10.43
C LEU A 160 -2.55 7.16 -11.67
N ILE A 161 -2.78 8.04 -12.65
CA ILE A 161 -1.94 8.16 -13.84
C ILE A 161 -1.35 9.56 -13.84
N LEU A 162 -0.06 9.63 -13.65
CA LEU A 162 0.66 10.90 -13.65
C LEU A 162 0.99 11.32 -15.09
N PRO A 163 1.07 12.63 -15.35
CA PRO A 163 1.47 13.09 -16.68
C PRO A 163 2.92 12.70 -16.99
N PRO A 164 3.30 12.61 -18.28
CA PRO A 164 4.68 12.35 -18.64
C PRO A 164 5.62 13.39 -18.02
N ARG A 165 6.81 12.93 -17.59
CA ARG A 165 7.84 13.86 -17.13
C ARG A 165 8.32 14.66 -18.33
N THR A 166 8.31 15.98 -18.18
CA THR A 166 8.96 16.87 -19.16
C THR A 166 10.45 16.87 -18.87
N SER A 167 11.22 16.52 -19.88
CA SER A 167 12.70 16.60 -19.81
C SER A 167 13.15 18.04 -19.87
#